data_6f9e5ca31e9d3d10bcf7d9845d2a3f38
#
_entry.id   6f9e5ca31e9d3d10bcf7d9845d2a3f38
#
_cell.length_a   1.000
_cell.length_b   1.000
_cell.length_c   1.000
_cell.angle_alpha   90.00
_cell.angle_beta   90.00
_cell.angle_gamma   90.00
#
_symmetry.space_group_name_H-M   'P 1'
#
loop_
_entity.id
_entity.type
_entity.pdbx_description
1 polymer ?
#
loop_
_entity_poly.entity_id
_entity_poly.type
_entity_poly.pdbx_seq_one_letter_code
_entity_poly.pdbx_strand_id
1 'polypeptide(L)'
;IIHYFPVTSSDLLDLLENIIPQEFHPMLINIFTDIESSSSVALLSLTAIGLLWSAGKGFMTIKRCLNKINNCEYNRSWFIQRIFSSLYALILLLSIAASLLIIVFGEHLIAFLQNRLASLGGKFTIINAIFSNRLFLVPALLTLFFSVMYTFIPNKKKHIIEEIPGAFIASIGWFLFSELYSLYITYIVKYSYTYGSLTTFMLLLIWMYICIIILFFGAEFNTLIE
;
A
#
# COMPACT_ATOMS: atom_id res chain seq x y z
N ILE A 1 3.36 8.27 18.64
CA ILE A 1 3.79 8.80 17.31
C ILE A 1 2.74 9.79 16.80
N ILE A 2 1.44 9.45 16.85
CA ILE A 2 0.32 10.31 16.40
C ILE A 2 0.27 11.64 17.18
N HIS A 3 0.67 11.66 18.45
CA HIS A 3 0.71 12.88 19.29
C HIS A 3 1.78 13.92 18.87
N TYR A 4 2.74 13.53 18.00
CA TYR A 4 3.81 14.41 17.51
C TYR A 4 3.59 14.87 16.07
N PHE A 5 2.65 14.28 15.33
CA PHE A 5 2.31 14.71 13.98
C PHE A 5 0.90 15.31 13.99
N PRO A 6 0.71 16.53 13.43
CA PRO A 6 -0.60 17.18 13.34
C PRO A 6 -1.42 16.58 12.18
N VAL A 7 -1.56 15.25 12.16
CA VAL A 7 -2.38 14.54 11.19
C VAL A 7 -3.64 14.09 11.91
N THR A 8 -4.76 14.70 11.54
CA THR A 8 -6.07 14.38 12.09
C THR A 8 -6.57 13.07 11.46
N SER A 9 -7.41 12.32 12.18
CA SER A 9 -8.03 11.08 11.66
C SER A 9 -8.77 11.30 10.32
N SER A 10 -9.34 12.48 10.09
CA SER A 10 -9.94 12.88 8.81
C SER A 10 -8.93 12.95 7.67
N ASP A 11 -7.73 13.47 7.92
CA ASP A 11 -6.68 13.59 6.88
C ASP A 11 -6.20 12.22 6.43
N LEU A 12 -6.14 11.25 7.35
CA LEU A 12 -5.80 9.86 7.02
C LEU A 12 -6.90 9.19 6.20
N LEU A 13 -8.17 9.49 6.48
CA LEU A 13 -9.29 8.95 5.73
C LEU A 13 -9.33 9.46 4.30
N ASP A 14 -9.14 10.76 4.08
CA ASP A 14 -9.08 11.37 2.75
C ASP A 14 -7.99 10.75 1.88
N LEU A 15 -6.91 10.27 2.51
CA LEU A 15 -5.79 9.62 1.83
C LEU A 15 -6.06 8.16 1.50
N LEU A 16 -6.77 7.46 2.39
CA LEU A 16 -7.14 6.06 2.18
C LEU A 16 -8.36 5.91 1.26
N GLU A 17 -9.13 6.99 1.05
CA GLU A 17 -10.34 7.00 0.24
C GLU A 17 -10.13 6.49 -1.19
N ASN A 18 -8.94 6.72 -1.76
CA ASN A 18 -8.60 6.29 -3.12
C ASN A 18 -7.92 4.90 -3.18
N ILE A 19 -7.55 4.32 -2.04
CA ILE A 19 -6.83 3.05 -1.97
C ILE A 19 -7.71 1.94 -1.44
N ILE A 20 -8.59 2.26 -0.49
CA ILE A 20 -9.46 1.32 0.22
C ILE A 20 -10.91 1.69 -0.07
N PRO A 21 -11.78 0.70 -0.38
CA PRO A 21 -13.21 0.92 -0.55
C PRO A 21 -13.85 1.65 0.65
N GLN A 22 -14.76 2.60 0.36
CA GLN A 22 -15.35 3.52 1.35
C GLN A 22 -16.06 2.79 2.51
N GLU A 23 -16.53 1.60 2.27
CA GLU A 23 -17.25 0.76 3.24
C GLU A 23 -16.36 0.34 4.42
N PHE A 24 -15.04 0.39 4.27
CA PHE A 24 -14.10 0.06 5.35
C PHE A 24 -13.67 1.28 6.18
N HIS A 25 -14.03 2.50 5.76
CA HIS A 25 -13.68 3.73 6.48
C HIS A 25 -14.19 3.75 7.93
N PRO A 26 -15.45 3.35 8.26
CA PRO A 26 -15.92 3.32 9.65
C PRO A 26 -15.11 2.38 10.54
N MET A 27 -14.65 1.25 9.99
CA MET A 27 -13.78 0.31 10.72
C MET A 27 -12.42 0.93 11.02
N LEU A 28 -11.84 1.65 10.06
CA LEU A 28 -10.56 2.33 10.23
C LEU A 28 -10.67 3.46 11.26
N ILE A 29 -11.74 4.26 11.21
CA ILE A 29 -11.99 5.32 12.19
C ILE A 29 -12.04 4.74 13.61
N ASN A 30 -12.78 3.66 13.81
CA ASN A 30 -12.88 3.03 15.12
C ASN A 30 -11.52 2.53 15.63
N ILE A 31 -10.70 1.93 14.76
CA ILE A 31 -9.34 1.50 15.12
C ILE A 31 -8.48 2.71 15.51
N PHE A 32 -8.56 3.82 14.75
CA PHE A 32 -7.79 5.02 15.07
C PHE A 32 -8.23 5.67 16.39
N THR A 33 -9.53 5.77 16.64
CA THR A 33 -10.06 6.31 17.90
C THR A 33 -9.71 5.45 19.10
N ASP A 34 -9.70 4.13 18.95
CA ASP A 34 -9.27 3.19 19.99
C ASP A 34 -7.77 3.33 20.29
N ILE A 35 -6.93 3.50 19.27
CA ILE A 35 -5.49 3.76 19.43
C ILE A 35 -5.25 5.09 20.12
N GLU A 36 -5.98 6.14 19.75
CA GLU A 36 -5.84 7.49 20.30
C GLU A 36 -6.27 7.56 21.77
N SER A 37 -7.31 6.81 22.14
CA SER A 37 -7.80 6.71 23.52
C SER A 37 -6.92 5.86 24.44
N SER A 38 -6.04 5.01 23.87
CA SER A 38 -5.17 4.11 24.64
C SER A 38 -4.00 4.88 25.26
N SER A 39 -4.08 5.16 26.55
CA SER A 39 -3.11 6.00 27.29
C SER A 39 -1.79 5.31 27.67
N SER A 40 -1.61 4.02 27.44
CA SER A 40 -0.41 3.27 27.84
C SER A 40 0.58 3.09 26.70
N VAL A 41 1.66 3.86 26.71
CA VAL A 41 2.78 3.76 25.73
C VAL A 41 3.41 2.35 25.73
N ALA A 42 3.44 1.67 26.88
CA ALA A 42 3.98 0.31 26.98
C ALA A 42 3.10 -0.72 26.26
N LEU A 43 1.78 -0.62 26.34
CA LEU A 43 0.86 -1.49 25.62
C LEU A 43 0.93 -1.21 24.10
N LEU A 44 1.01 0.05 23.70
CA LEU A 44 1.17 0.42 22.29
C LEU A 44 2.46 -0.13 21.68
N SER A 45 3.58 -0.05 22.40
CA SER A 45 4.85 -0.59 21.93
C SER A 45 4.85 -2.13 21.81
N LEU A 46 4.27 -2.82 22.77
CA LEU A 46 4.15 -4.28 22.74
C LEU A 46 3.25 -4.76 21.61
N THR A 47 2.11 -4.11 21.40
CA THR A 47 1.20 -4.42 20.28
C THR A 47 1.84 -4.12 18.94
N ALA A 48 2.58 -3.02 18.81
CA ALA A 48 3.31 -2.67 17.58
C ALA A 48 4.35 -3.74 17.22
N ILE A 49 5.12 -4.25 18.21
CA ILE A 49 6.07 -5.34 18.00
C ILE A 49 5.34 -6.61 17.56
N GLY A 50 4.23 -6.96 18.21
CA GLY A 50 3.40 -8.12 17.87
C GLY A 50 2.82 -8.03 16.45
N LEU A 51 2.33 -6.86 16.06
CA LEU A 51 1.83 -6.59 14.72
C LEU A 51 2.95 -6.71 13.68
N LEU A 52 4.12 -6.11 13.92
CA LEU A 52 5.26 -6.20 13.02
C LEU A 52 5.73 -7.65 12.86
N TRP A 53 5.78 -8.40 13.94
CA TRP A 53 6.08 -9.83 13.92
C TRP A 53 5.05 -10.63 13.14
N SER A 54 3.77 -10.33 13.27
CA SER A 54 2.69 -10.98 12.52
C SER A 54 2.72 -10.60 11.04
N ALA A 55 2.88 -9.32 10.71
CA ALA A 55 3.01 -8.82 9.34
C ALA A 55 4.20 -9.48 8.62
N GLY A 56 5.31 -9.71 9.32
CA GLY A 56 6.45 -10.44 8.78
C GLY A 56 6.12 -11.87 8.29
N LYS A 57 5.07 -12.55 8.82
CA LYS A 57 4.58 -13.83 8.26
C LYS A 57 4.00 -13.64 6.87
N GLY A 58 3.15 -12.65 6.69
CA GLY A 58 2.56 -12.32 5.40
C GLY A 58 3.64 -12.02 4.37
N PHE A 59 4.60 -11.16 4.72
CA PHE A 59 5.73 -10.83 3.86
C PHE A 59 6.59 -12.04 3.48
N MET A 60 6.83 -12.94 4.42
CA MET A 60 7.57 -14.17 4.13
C MET A 60 6.83 -15.04 3.09
N THR A 61 5.49 -15.06 3.14
CA THR A 61 4.68 -15.76 2.14
C THR A 61 4.75 -15.08 0.78
N ILE A 62 4.59 -13.76 0.73
CA ILE A 62 4.74 -12.98 -0.51
C ILE A 62 6.13 -13.20 -1.11
N LYS A 63 7.19 -13.14 -0.31
CA LYS A 63 8.55 -13.42 -0.77
C LYS A 63 8.71 -14.82 -1.35
N ARG A 64 8.12 -15.85 -0.70
CA ARG A 64 8.16 -17.23 -1.23
C ARG A 64 7.47 -17.33 -2.58
N CYS A 65 6.29 -16.72 -2.72
CA CYS A 65 5.57 -16.72 -3.99
C CYS A 65 6.35 -15.98 -5.08
N LEU A 66 6.89 -14.80 -4.81
CA LEU A 66 7.69 -14.05 -5.77
C LEU A 66 8.97 -14.80 -6.16
N ASN A 67 9.65 -15.47 -5.22
CA ASN A 67 10.79 -16.33 -5.54
C ASN A 67 10.39 -17.51 -6.42
N LYS A 68 9.23 -18.14 -6.18
CA LYS A 68 8.71 -19.21 -7.00
C LYS A 68 8.41 -18.75 -8.43
N ILE A 69 7.77 -17.61 -8.60
CA ILE A 69 7.51 -16.97 -9.90
C ILE A 69 8.82 -16.73 -10.65
N ASN A 70 9.84 -16.21 -9.96
CA ASN A 70 11.15 -15.92 -10.55
C ASN A 70 12.09 -17.13 -10.63
N ASN A 71 11.62 -18.34 -10.35
CA ASN A 71 12.41 -19.59 -10.34
C ASN A 71 13.69 -19.49 -9.47
N CYS A 72 13.61 -18.78 -8.33
CA CYS A 72 14.73 -18.59 -7.42
C CYS A 72 14.73 -19.65 -6.32
N GLU A 73 15.91 -20.26 -6.08
CA GLU A 73 16.07 -21.18 -4.97
C GLU A 73 16.11 -20.48 -3.62
N TYR A 74 15.58 -21.15 -2.61
CA TYR A 74 15.38 -20.65 -1.27
C TYR A 74 16.42 -21.23 -0.31
N ASN A 75 17.56 -20.56 -0.16
CA ASN A 75 18.72 -21.10 0.54
C ASN A 75 19.08 -20.38 1.86
N ARG A 76 18.12 -19.88 2.63
CA ARG A 76 18.42 -19.22 3.91
C ARG A 76 17.68 -19.88 5.09
N SER A 77 18.34 -19.89 6.26
CA SER A 77 17.75 -20.31 7.54
C SER A 77 16.42 -19.60 7.82
N TRP A 78 15.42 -20.33 8.36
CA TRP A 78 14.08 -19.81 8.67
C TRP A 78 14.13 -18.55 9.54
N PHE A 79 15.02 -18.49 10.53
CA PHE A 79 15.15 -17.36 11.45
C PHE A 79 15.64 -16.09 10.75
N ILE A 80 16.66 -16.22 9.91
CA ILE A 80 17.20 -15.11 9.11
C ILE A 80 16.11 -14.55 8.18
N GLN A 81 15.36 -15.44 7.54
CA GLN A 81 14.25 -15.05 6.68
C GLN A 81 13.17 -14.28 7.44
N ARG A 82 12.91 -14.68 8.67
CA ARG A 82 11.91 -14.04 9.52
C ARG A 82 12.29 -12.59 9.83
N ILE A 83 13.55 -12.36 10.20
CA ILE A 83 14.07 -11.02 10.48
C ILE A 83 13.97 -10.15 9.22
N PHE A 84 14.45 -10.63 8.08
CA PHE A 84 14.37 -9.87 6.82
C PHE A 84 12.92 -9.60 6.40
N SER A 85 12.00 -10.54 6.57
CA SER A 85 10.59 -10.32 6.24
C SER A 85 9.92 -9.30 7.15
N SER A 86 10.27 -9.25 8.44
CA SER A 86 9.81 -8.20 9.35
C SER A 86 10.42 -6.83 8.99
N LEU A 87 11.68 -6.81 8.53
CA LEU A 87 12.31 -5.58 8.03
C LEU A 87 11.62 -5.07 6.75
N TYR A 88 11.29 -5.96 5.80
CA TYR A 88 10.51 -5.58 4.61
C TYR A 88 9.11 -5.06 4.98
N ALA A 89 8.44 -5.67 5.97
CA ALA A 89 7.17 -5.18 6.48
C ALA A 89 7.31 -3.76 7.06
N LEU A 90 8.38 -3.49 7.81
CA LEU A 90 8.67 -2.16 8.34
C LEU A 90 8.93 -1.15 7.22
N ILE A 91 9.75 -1.51 6.23
CA ILE A 91 10.04 -0.65 5.07
C ILE A 91 8.75 -0.35 4.30
N LEU A 92 7.88 -1.34 4.11
CA LEU A 92 6.57 -1.15 3.50
C LEU A 92 5.75 -0.12 4.27
N LEU A 93 5.64 -0.31 5.58
CA LEU A 93 4.86 0.59 6.45
C LEU A 93 5.41 2.02 6.39
N LEU A 94 6.72 2.18 6.41
CA LEU A 94 7.37 3.47 6.24
C LEU A 94 7.15 4.06 4.83
N SER A 95 7.12 3.22 3.78
CA SER A 95 6.84 3.66 2.41
C SER A 95 5.41 4.15 2.26
N ILE A 96 4.44 3.46 2.88
CA ILE A 96 3.05 3.91 2.92
C ILE A 96 2.96 5.24 3.66
N ALA A 97 3.56 5.36 4.85
CA ALA A 97 3.58 6.60 5.61
C ALA A 97 4.21 7.76 4.82
N ALA A 98 5.33 7.51 4.13
CA ALA A 98 5.98 8.50 3.27
C ALA A 98 5.08 8.89 2.08
N SER A 99 4.39 7.93 1.45
CA SER A 99 3.43 8.22 0.37
C SER A 99 2.27 9.09 0.86
N LEU A 100 1.76 8.82 2.06
CA LEU A 100 0.74 9.64 2.69
C LEU A 100 1.23 11.07 2.92
N LEU A 101 2.44 11.24 3.46
CA LEU A 101 3.04 12.56 3.64
C LEU A 101 3.19 13.31 2.31
N ILE A 102 3.61 12.63 1.24
CA ILE A 102 3.73 13.24 -0.10
C ILE A 102 2.36 13.69 -0.62
N ILE A 103 1.31 12.91 -0.39
CA ILE A 103 -0.04 13.27 -0.84
C ILE A 103 -0.57 14.47 -0.03
N VAL A 104 -0.41 14.48 1.30
CA VAL A 104 -0.87 15.58 2.18
C VAL A 104 -0.12 16.88 1.91
N PHE A 105 1.20 16.80 1.83
CA PHE A 105 2.06 17.98 1.67
C PHE A 105 2.44 18.27 0.22
N GLY A 106 1.91 17.50 -0.73
CA GLY A 106 2.28 17.59 -2.14
C GLY A 106 2.11 18.97 -2.73
N GLU A 107 1.01 19.68 -2.42
CA GLU A 107 0.77 21.03 -2.90
C GLU A 107 1.80 22.02 -2.31
N HIS A 108 2.12 21.92 -1.03
CA HIS A 108 3.15 22.75 -0.39
C HIS A 108 4.55 22.43 -0.93
N LEU A 109 4.82 21.16 -1.19
CA LEU A 109 6.09 20.69 -1.76
C LEU A 109 6.27 21.22 -3.19
N ILE A 110 5.21 21.18 -4.00
CA ILE A 110 5.21 21.73 -5.37
C ILE A 110 5.42 23.24 -5.33
N ALA A 111 4.72 23.97 -4.48
CA ALA A 111 4.90 25.40 -4.33
C ALA A 111 6.33 25.77 -3.91
N PHE A 112 6.92 25.02 -2.99
CA PHE A 112 8.32 25.18 -2.58
C PHE A 112 9.30 24.89 -3.72
N LEU A 113 9.08 23.81 -4.46
CA LEU A 113 9.90 23.42 -5.61
C LEU A 113 9.76 24.40 -6.78
N GLN A 114 8.55 24.92 -7.04
CA GLN A 114 8.30 25.95 -8.06
C GLN A 114 9.11 27.23 -7.77
N ASN A 115 9.12 27.67 -6.51
CA ASN A 115 9.91 28.85 -6.12
C ASN A 115 11.42 28.66 -6.26
N ARG A 116 11.91 27.42 -6.12
CA ARG A 116 13.36 27.11 -6.24
C ARG A 116 13.80 26.75 -7.66
N LEU A 117 12.90 26.21 -8.46
CA LEU A 117 13.19 25.65 -9.79
C LEU A 117 12.47 26.41 -10.92
N ALA A 118 12.05 27.64 -10.67
CA ALA A 118 11.41 28.50 -11.67
C ALA A 118 12.21 28.67 -12.97
N SER A 119 13.51 28.37 -12.93
CA SER A 119 14.42 28.42 -14.09
C SER A 119 14.30 27.23 -15.06
N LEU A 120 13.59 26.14 -14.71
CA LEU A 120 13.50 24.92 -15.51
C LEU A 120 12.24 24.82 -16.38
N GLY A 121 11.63 25.94 -16.75
CA GLY A 121 10.41 26.13 -17.56
C GLY A 121 9.84 24.89 -18.29
N GLY A 122 8.52 24.75 -18.32
CA GLY A 122 7.77 23.80 -19.15
C GLY A 122 7.56 22.38 -18.60
N LYS A 123 8.54 21.78 -17.91
CA LYS A 123 8.39 20.43 -17.33
C LYS A 123 7.50 20.40 -16.09
N PHE A 124 7.31 21.53 -15.44
CA PHE A 124 6.45 21.69 -14.27
C PHE A 124 4.96 21.54 -14.55
N THR A 125 4.51 21.84 -15.76
CA THR A 125 3.09 21.72 -16.12
C THR A 125 2.61 20.26 -16.06
N ILE A 126 3.46 19.33 -16.50
CA ILE A 126 3.16 17.87 -16.46
C ILE A 126 3.16 17.37 -15.02
N ILE A 127 4.16 17.77 -14.22
CA ILE A 127 4.26 17.39 -12.81
C ILE A 127 3.03 17.92 -12.05
N ASN A 128 2.66 19.18 -12.27
CA ASN A 128 1.50 19.79 -11.64
C ASN A 128 0.19 19.08 -12.06
N ALA A 129 0.05 18.70 -13.31
CA ALA A 129 -1.11 17.97 -13.82
C ALA A 129 -1.23 16.57 -13.16
N ILE A 130 -0.10 15.87 -12.93
CA ILE A 130 -0.08 14.58 -12.27
C ILE A 130 -0.45 14.72 -10.79
N PHE A 131 0.11 15.69 -10.08
CA PHE A 131 -0.16 15.90 -8.67
C PHE A 131 -1.54 16.50 -8.38
N SER A 132 -2.08 17.31 -9.30
CA SER A 132 -3.44 17.87 -9.17
C SER A 132 -4.53 16.85 -9.49
N ASN A 133 -4.20 15.76 -10.17
CA ASN A 133 -5.18 14.75 -10.56
C ASN A 133 -4.91 13.43 -9.80
N ARG A 134 -5.68 13.22 -8.71
CA ARG A 134 -5.57 12.02 -7.87
C ARG A 134 -5.72 10.70 -8.66
N LEU A 135 -6.48 10.71 -9.77
CA LEU A 135 -6.67 9.55 -10.62
C LEU A 135 -5.36 9.05 -11.27
N PHE A 136 -4.39 9.92 -11.51
CA PHE A 136 -3.08 9.53 -12.04
C PHE A 136 -2.04 9.32 -10.94
N LEU A 137 -2.15 10.07 -9.85
CA LEU A 137 -1.18 10.01 -8.76
C LEU A 137 -1.19 8.63 -8.06
N VAL A 138 -2.37 8.10 -7.75
CA VAL A 138 -2.49 6.82 -7.03
C VAL A 138 -1.94 5.65 -7.84
N PRO A 139 -2.32 5.42 -9.12
CA PRO A 139 -1.71 4.37 -9.93
C PRO A 139 -0.20 4.56 -10.14
N ALA A 140 0.29 5.80 -10.26
CA ALA A 140 1.71 6.08 -10.40
C ALA A 140 2.51 5.68 -9.14
N LEU A 141 2.00 6.02 -7.95
CA LEU A 141 2.61 5.64 -6.68
C LEU A 141 2.56 4.12 -6.46
N LEU A 142 1.44 3.47 -6.80
CA LEU A 142 1.32 2.01 -6.74
C LEU A 142 2.28 1.32 -7.71
N THR A 143 2.46 1.87 -8.93
CA THR A 143 3.42 1.35 -9.91
C THR A 143 4.84 1.41 -9.35
N LEU A 144 5.23 2.55 -8.80
CA LEU A 144 6.53 2.71 -8.15
C LEU A 144 6.70 1.71 -7.01
N PHE A 145 5.70 1.58 -6.17
CA PHE A 145 5.70 0.68 -5.03
C PHE A 145 5.84 -0.79 -5.45
N PHE A 146 5.05 -1.26 -6.43
CA PHE A 146 5.13 -2.63 -6.92
C PHE A 146 6.44 -2.90 -7.65
N SER A 147 6.97 -1.92 -8.41
CA SER A 147 8.28 -2.03 -9.07
C SER A 147 9.40 -2.25 -8.05
N VAL A 148 9.39 -1.48 -6.96
CA VAL A 148 10.33 -1.67 -5.83
C VAL A 148 10.13 -3.04 -5.19
N MET A 149 8.90 -3.47 -4.94
CA MET A 149 8.61 -4.79 -4.39
C MET A 149 9.14 -5.92 -5.28
N TYR A 150 8.89 -5.89 -6.58
CA TYR A 150 9.32 -6.93 -7.52
C TYR A 150 10.83 -6.98 -7.69
N THR A 151 11.51 -5.84 -7.53
CA THR A 151 12.97 -5.77 -7.64
C THR A 151 13.68 -6.26 -6.38
N PHE A 152 13.22 -5.84 -5.19
CA PHE A 152 13.98 -6.03 -3.95
C PHE A 152 13.55 -7.21 -3.09
N ILE A 153 12.31 -7.68 -3.22
CA ILE A 153 11.82 -8.80 -2.40
C ILE A 153 12.34 -10.17 -2.89
N PRO A 154 12.36 -10.46 -4.22
CA PRO A 154 12.92 -11.71 -4.72
C PRO A 154 14.42 -11.81 -4.47
N ASN A 155 14.94 -13.04 -4.50
CA ASN A 155 16.38 -13.26 -4.39
C ASN A 155 17.13 -13.08 -5.73
N LYS A 156 16.41 -12.88 -6.85
CA LYS A 156 16.97 -12.59 -8.18
C LYS A 156 17.34 -11.11 -8.25
N LYS A 157 18.55 -10.82 -8.73
CA LYS A 157 18.95 -9.44 -9.01
C LYS A 157 18.31 -9.00 -10.32
N LYS A 158 17.42 -8.03 -10.26
CA LYS A 158 16.74 -7.45 -11.40
C LYS A 158 16.87 -5.92 -11.38
N HIS A 159 16.76 -5.29 -12.54
CA HIS A 159 16.70 -3.83 -12.62
C HIS A 159 15.27 -3.35 -12.45
N ILE A 160 15.09 -2.21 -11.74
CA ILE A 160 13.77 -1.61 -11.47
C ILE A 160 12.99 -1.38 -12.78
N ILE A 161 13.70 -1.01 -13.85
CA ILE A 161 13.09 -0.70 -15.16
C ILE A 161 12.43 -1.93 -15.78
N GLU A 162 13.01 -3.11 -15.58
CA GLU A 162 12.47 -4.38 -16.09
C GLU A 162 11.16 -4.77 -15.39
N GLU A 163 10.99 -4.31 -14.15
CA GLU A 163 9.80 -4.62 -13.34
C GLU A 163 8.65 -3.62 -13.51
N ILE A 164 8.88 -2.48 -14.21
CA ILE A 164 7.86 -1.45 -14.43
C ILE A 164 6.63 -1.97 -15.19
N PRO A 165 6.73 -2.76 -16.29
CA PRO A 165 5.56 -3.17 -17.04
C PRO A 165 4.55 -3.96 -16.20
N GLY A 166 5.00 -4.98 -15.48
CA GLY A 166 4.13 -5.75 -14.61
C GLY A 166 3.64 -4.98 -13.40
N ALA A 167 4.47 -4.09 -12.84
CA ALA A 167 4.06 -3.19 -11.78
C ALA A 167 2.94 -2.23 -12.23
N PHE A 168 3.01 -1.72 -13.45
CA PHE A 168 1.99 -0.87 -14.05
C PHE A 168 0.66 -1.62 -14.25
N ILE A 169 0.72 -2.86 -14.78
CA ILE A 169 -0.47 -3.71 -14.93
C ILE A 169 -1.09 -4.02 -13.57
N ALA A 170 -0.27 -4.39 -12.58
CA ALA A 170 -0.75 -4.66 -11.23
C ALA A 170 -1.38 -3.42 -10.60
N SER A 171 -0.80 -2.23 -10.77
CA SER A 171 -1.33 -0.99 -10.21
C SER A 171 -2.67 -0.59 -10.82
N ILE A 172 -2.80 -0.69 -12.13
CA ILE A 172 -4.07 -0.45 -12.82
C ILE A 172 -5.11 -1.49 -12.41
N GLY A 173 -4.73 -2.76 -12.40
CA GLY A 173 -5.60 -3.85 -11.97
C GLY A 173 -6.11 -3.65 -10.53
N TRP A 174 -5.21 -3.28 -9.61
CA TRP A 174 -5.58 -2.95 -8.22
C TRP A 174 -6.56 -1.79 -8.15
N PHE A 175 -6.26 -0.69 -8.82
CA PHE A 175 -7.10 0.51 -8.83
C PHE A 175 -8.49 0.22 -9.41
N LEU A 176 -8.56 -0.37 -10.60
CA LEU A 176 -9.83 -0.72 -11.23
C LEU A 176 -10.63 -1.73 -10.41
N PHE A 177 -9.97 -2.73 -9.85
CA PHE A 177 -10.64 -3.71 -8.99
C PHE A 177 -11.20 -3.05 -7.73
N SER A 178 -10.46 -2.15 -7.09
CA SER A 178 -10.94 -1.45 -5.89
C SER A 178 -12.17 -0.60 -6.18
N GLU A 179 -12.20 0.11 -7.31
CA GLU A 179 -13.38 0.87 -7.77
C GLU A 179 -14.59 -0.04 -8.05
N LEU A 180 -14.37 -1.12 -8.81
CA LEU A 180 -15.43 -2.08 -9.11
C LEU A 180 -15.95 -2.76 -7.84
N TYR A 181 -15.06 -3.06 -6.90
CA TYR A 181 -15.40 -3.69 -5.64
C TYR A 181 -16.23 -2.76 -4.74
N SER A 182 -15.89 -1.48 -4.71
CA SER A 182 -16.67 -0.45 -4.02
C SER A 182 -18.09 -0.35 -4.60
N LEU A 183 -18.21 -0.29 -5.93
CA LEU A 183 -19.52 -0.33 -6.59
C LEU A 183 -20.32 -1.60 -6.27
N TYR A 184 -19.64 -2.76 -6.26
CA TYR A 184 -20.27 -4.04 -5.91
C TYR A 184 -20.87 -4.01 -4.50
N ILE A 185 -20.11 -3.53 -3.51
CA ILE A 185 -20.55 -3.46 -2.12
C ILE A 185 -21.74 -2.48 -1.99
N THR A 186 -21.61 -1.30 -2.60
CA THR A 186 -22.63 -0.25 -2.52
C THR A 186 -23.98 -0.66 -3.12
N TYR A 187 -23.97 -1.33 -4.27
CA TYR A 187 -25.20 -1.62 -5.02
C TYR A 187 -25.77 -3.02 -4.80
N ILE A 188 -24.91 -4.02 -4.57
CA ILE A 188 -25.31 -5.43 -4.53
C ILE A 188 -25.39 -5.96 -3.10
N VAL A 189 -24.40 -5.64 -2.25
CA VAL A 189 -24.40 -6.04 -0.85
C VAL A 189 -25.27 -5.06 -0.06
N LYS A 190 -26.59 -5.12 -0.27
CA LYS A 190 -27.53 -4.43 0.61
C LYS A 190 -27.37 -5.03 2.00
N TYR A 191 -26.78 -4.25 2.89
CA TYR A 191 -26.44 -4.60 4.26
C TYR A 191 -27.46 -5.56 4.91
N SER A 192 -27.04 -6.77 5.14
CA SER A 192 -27.72 -7.63 6.11
C SER A 192 -27.30 -7.11 7.49
N TYR A 193 -28.18 -6.37 8.12
CA TYR A 193 -28.02 -5.88 9.50
C TYR A 193 -27.73 -7.00 10.51
N THR A 194 -27.94 -8.25 10.11
CA THR A 194 -27.85 -9.43 10.97
C THR A 194 -26.41 -9.79 11.34
N TYR A 195 -25.41 -9.54 10.48
CA TYR A 195 -24.02 -9.94 10.70
C TYR A 195 -23.04 -8.77 10.85
N GLY A 196 -23.48 -7.51 10.69
CA GLY A 196 -22.74 -6.27 10.99
C GLY A 196 -21.25 -6.31 10.66
N SER A 197 -20.41 -6.20 11.69
CA SER A 197 -18.95 -6.14 11.57
C SER A 197 -18.31 -7.40 10.97
N LEU A 198 -18.93 -8.58 11.13
CA LEU A 198 -18.41 -9.83 10.56
C LEU A 198 -18.46 -9.82 9.03
N THR A 199 -19.55 -9.27 8.46
CA THR A 199 -19.69 -9.11 7.01
C THR A 199 -18.62 -8.17 6.46
N THR A 200 -18.39 -7.04 7.12
CA THR A 200 -17.33 -6.07 6.73
C THR A 200 -15.95 -6.73 6.75
N PHE A 201 -15.65 -7.52 7.78
CA PHE A 201 -14.39 -8.24 7.87
C PHE A 201 -14.22 -9.29 6.76
N MET A 202 -15.27 -10.05 6.44
CA MET A 202 -15.26 -11.02 5.34
C MET A 202 -15.04 -10.33 3.98
N LEU A 203 -15.74 -9.22 3.74
CA LEU A 203 -15.56 -8.43 2.53
C LEU A 203 -14.12 -7.90 2.42
N LEU A 204 -13.55 -7.39 3.52
CA LEU A 204 -12.14 -6.95 3.54
C LEU A 204 -11.19 -8.09 3.17
N LEU A 205 -11.40 -9.30 3.70
CA LEU A 205 -10.56 -10.45 3.36
C LEU A 205 -10.64 -10.82 1.88
N ILE A 206 -11.85 -10.78 1.28
CA ILE A 206 -12.05 -11.06 -0.14
C ILE A 206 -11.32 -10.00 -0.98
N TRP A 207 -11.47 -8.73 -0.63
CA TRP A 207 -10.77 -7.64 -1.32
C TRP A 207 -9.25 -7.82 -1.27
N MET A 208 -8.68 -8.05 -0.08
CA MET A 208 -7.26 -8.32 0.13
C MET A 208 -6.77 -9.53 -0.67
N TYR A 209 -7.55 -10.60 -0.71
CA TYR A 209 -7.22 -11.81 -1.45
C TYR A 209 -7.06 -11.55 -2.95
N ILE A 210 -8.01 -10.83 -3.56
CA ILE A 210 -7.95 -10.51 -4.99
C ILE A 210 -6.82 -9.51 -5.28
N CYS A 211 -6.60 -8.53 -4.42
CA CYS A 211 -5.47 -7.61 -4.54
C CYS A 211 -4.11 -8.34 -4.55
N ILE A 212 -3.95 -9.37 -3.72
CA ILE A 212 -2.74 -10.21 -3.70
C ILE A 212 -2.61 -11.03 -5.00
N ILE A 213 -3.72 -11.53 -5.56
CA ILE A 213 -3.71 -12.22 -6.86
C ILE A 213 -3.24 -11.27 -7.96
N ILE A 214 -3.77 -10.04 -7.99
CA ILE A 214 -3.38 -9.02 -8.97
C ILE A 214 -1.89 -8.68 -8.85
N LEU A 215 -1.37 -8.58 -7.64
CA LEU A 215 0.05 -8.39 -7.37
C LEU A 215 0.89 -9.52 -7.97
N PHE A 216 0.53 -10.78 -7.72
CA PHE A 216 1.28 -11.91 -8.29
C PHE A 216 1.14 -12.02 -9.81
N PHE A 217 -0.02 -11.67 -10.35
CA PHE A 217 -0.23 -11.62 -11.81
C PHE A 217 0.73 -10.61 -12.47
N GLY A 218 0.91 -9.42 -11.88
CA GLY A 218 1.89 -8.46 -12.38
C GLY A 218 3.34 -8.96 -12.33
N ALA A 219 3.71 -9.69 -11.27
CA ALA A 219 5.03 -10.31 -11.18
C ALA A 219 5.24 -11.41 -12.23
N GLU A 220 4.21 -12.25 -12.45
CA GLU A 220 4.23 -13.30 -13.49
C GLU A 220 4.36 -12.69 -14.89
N PHE A 221 3.64 -11.58 -15.14
CA PHE A 221 3.71 -10.86 -16.41
C PHE A 221 5.14 -10.38 -16.71
N ASN A 222 5.87 -9.88 -15.73
CA ASN A 222 7.28 -9.50 -15.92
C ASN A 222 8.15 -10.70 -16.30
N THR A 223 7.95 -11.86 -15.67
CA THR A 223 8.73 -13.06 -16.01
C THR A 223 8.38 -13.64 -17.40
N LEU A 224 7.21 -13.34 -17.94
CA LEU A 224 6.82 -13.74 -19.31
C LEU A 224 7.44 -12.85 -20.38
N ILE A 225 7.78 -11.61 -20.06
CA ILE A 225 8.39 -10.65 -21.00
C ILE A 225 9.93 -10.77 -20.97
N GLU A 226 10.51 -11.24 -19.89
CA GLU A 226 11.95 -11.44 -19.68
C GLU A 226 12.47 -12.59 -20.57
#